data_d51a8f042156debdead1af34572d80fc
#
_entry.id   d51a8f042156debdead1af34572d80fc
#
_cell.length_a   1.000
_cell.length_b   1.000
_cell.length_c   1.000
_cell.angle_alpha   90.00
_cell.angle_beta   90.00
_cell.angle_gamma   90.00
#
_symmetry.space_group_name_H-M   'P 1'
#
loop_
_entity.id
_entity.type
_entity.pdbx_description
1 polymer ?
#
loop_
_entity_poly.entity_id
_entity_poly.type
_entity_poly.pdbx_seq_one_letter_code
_entity_poly.pdbx_strand_id
1 'polypeptide(L)'
;MKNAGWLTLLLVVLPLFGVDLMLPAMPAFGRELGAGVAATQATLSAFALGFALMHLILGPLADRYGRRPCLIAGLALFAAASIVCALADTIETLIAARFVQALGASAGPLIARAVVRDVYGAEGAGRMMGFVMAFFGAGAIVTPVAGGLVVDALGWRANFCVAAGYGAVLLAVVAALLPETMPQHAPGSALARFGRGFGTLLADRRFFAVTASGCLIASAMFCWISGSSFVVQSVFGHSASAHGAIYAATVAGFVAMSLVSARLAPRLGSLGLLRIGSVIAAGGGLAGIALGVGTELTLLAMLAAITLMAMGHGFTLPQSMAASVAPFPQRAATASALFGFLQYGVNSLVVMLNGALYDGSAVPMLAIVAGLTVAGALLYALFRPRTD
;
A
#
# COMPACT_ATOMS: atom_id res chain seq x y z
N MET A 1 -22.75 -19.11 -1.36
CA MET A 1 -22.16 -18.10 -0.43
C MET A 1 -20.88 -18.55 0.27
N LYS A 2 -20.65 -19.86 0.57
CA LYS A 2 -19.39 -20.34 1.21
C LYS A 2 -18.12 -20.01 0.41
N ASN A 3 -18.20 -19.93 -0.92
CA ASN A 3 -17.05 -19.63 -1.78
C ASN A 3 -16.66 -18.14 -1.83
N ALA A 4 -17.55 -17.22 -1.45
CA ALA A 4 -17.28 -15.80 -1.51
C ALA A 4 -16.14 -15.38 -0.55
N GLY A 5 -16.03 -16.03 0.60
CA GLY A 5 -14.96 -15.74 1.57
C GLY A 5 -13.56 -16.05 1.05
N TRP A 6 -13.39 -17.19 0.40
CA TRP A 6 -12.07 -17.57 -0.15
C TRP A 6 -11.63 -16.67 -1.30
N LEU A 7 -12.59 -16.20 -2.11
CA LEU A 7 -12.30 -15.26 -3.18
C LEU A 7 -11.73 -13.93 -2.64
N THR A 8 -12.20 -13.48 -1.47
CA THR A 8 -11.68 -12.23 -0.88
C THR A 8 -10.21 -12.32 -0.48
N LEU A 9 -9.71 -13.53 -0.14
CA LEU A 9 -8.28 -13.75 0.13
C LEU A 9 -7.44 -13.51 -1.13
N LEU A 10 -7.89 -14.04 -2.27
CA LEU A 10 -7.18 -13.84 -3.54
C LEU A 10 -7.30 -12.38 -4.02
N LEU A 11 -8.47 -11.76 -3.85
CA LEU A 11 -8.70 -10.37 -4.28
C LEU A 11 -7.83 -9.36 -3.51
N VAL A 12 -7.58 -9.59 -2.22
CA VAL A 12 -6.81 -8.64 -1.40
C VAL A 12 -5.34 -8.55 -1.80
N VAL A 13 -4.76 -9.61 -2.37
CA VAL A 13 -3.35 -9.61 -2.83
C VAL A 13 -3.16 -9.05 -4.23
N LEU A 14 -4.23 -8.70 -4.95
CA LEU A 14 -4.13 -8.13 -6.31
C LEU A 14 -3.18 -6.92 -6.41
N PRO A 15 -3.20 -5.93 -5.50
CA PRO A 15 -2.26 -4.81 -5.54
C PRO A 15 -0.80 -5.23 -5.38
N LEU A 16 -0.50 -6.33 -4.70
CA LEU A 16 0.87 -6.82 -4.53
C LEU A 16 1.48 -7.26 -5.86
N PHE A 17 0.66 -7.81 -6.77
CA PHE A 17 1.07 -8.09 -8.16
C PHE A 17 1.31 -6.80 -8.96
N GLY A 18 0.65 -5.72 -8.59
CA GLY A 18 0.87 -4.40 -9.19
C GLY A 18 2.08 -3.65 -8.59
N VAL A 19 2.43 -3.84 -7.33
CA VAL A 19 3.49 -3.12 -6.63
C VAL A 19 4.67 -4.04 -6.35
N ASP A 20 4.52 -4.99 -5.41
CA ASP A 20 5.66 -5.73 -4.85
C ASP A 20 6.34 -6.65 -5.87
N LEU A 21 5.57 -7.24 -6.79
CA LEU A 21 6.10 -8.05 -7.88
C LEU A 21 7.00 -7.24 -8.82
N MET A 22 6.71 -5.93 -8.99
CA MET A 22 7.42 -5.03 -9.91
C MET A 22 8.66 -4.37 -9.32
N LEU A 23 8.78 -4.31 -7.99
CA LEU A 23 9.89 -3.59 -7.35
C LEU A 23 11.27 -4.08 -7.80
N PRO A 24 11.56 -5.40 -7.84
CA PRO A 24 12.85 -5.89 -8.31
C PRO A 24 13.13 -5.55 -9.78
N ALA A 25 12.09 -5.32 -10.58
CA ALA A 25 12.19 -5.03 -12.01
C ALA A 25 12.55 -3.56 -12.31
N MET A 26 12.38 -2.64 -11.36
CA MET A 26 12.50 -1.19 -11.63
C MET A 26 13.84 -0.77 -12.23
N PRO A 27 15.01 -1.17 -11.72
CA PRO A 27 16.26 -0.80 -12.37
C PRO A 27 16.46 -1.41 -13.76
N ALA A 28 15.87 -2.59 -14.01
CA ALA A 28 15.99 -3.28 -15.30
C ALA A 28 15.21 -2.55 -16.40
N PHE A 29 13.92 -2.25 -16.19
CA PHE A 29 13.15 -1.51 -17.19
C PHE A 29 13.58 -0.04 -17.31
N GLY A 30 14.07 0.57 -16.22
CA GLY A 30 14.65 1.91 -16.30
C GLY A 30 15.82 1.95 -17.28
N ARG A 31 16.76 1.01 -17.16
CA ARG A 31 17.90 0.91 -18.11
C ARG A 31 17.45 0.61 -19.55
N GLU A 32 16.56 -0.37 -19.74
CA GLU A 32 16.12 -0.79 -21.07
C GLU A 32 15.33 0.29 -21.82
N LEU A 33 14.50 1.06 -21.10
CA LEU A 33 13.72 2.16 -21.66
C LEU A 33 14.50 3.50 -21.69
N GLY A 34 15.78 3.51 -21.34
CA GLY A 34 16.61 4.71 -21.32
C GLY A 34 16.15 5.76 -20.32
N ALA A 35 15.47 5.36 -19.26
CA ALA A 35 14.85 6.25 -18.27
C ALA A 35 15.73 6.41 -17.03
N GLY A 36 15.88 7.66 -16.56
CA GLY A 36 16.51 7.94 -15.27
C GLY A 36 15.64 7.45 -14.09
N VAL A 37 16.25 7.43 -12.89
CA VAL A 37 15.60 6.94 -11.67
C VAL A 37 14.30 7.69 -11.37
N ALA A 38 14.27 9.02 -11.56
CA ALA A 38 13.08 9.83 -11.35
C ALA A 38 11.89 9.38 -12.23
N ALA A 39 12.12 9.18 -13.54
CA ALA A 39 11.10 8.71 -14.46
C ALA A 39 10.68 7.26 -14.17
N THR A 40 11.64 6.42 -13.77
CA THR A 40 11.35 5.04 -13.36
C THR A 40 10.47 5.01 -12.10
N GLN A 41 10.78 5.81 -11.10
CA GLN A 41 9.95 5.92 -9.88
C GLN A 41 8.58 6.56 -10.15
N ALA A 42 8.45 7.43 -11.18
CA ALA A 42 7.16 7.97 -11.59
C ALA A 42 6.16 6.88 -11.99
N THR A 43 6.60 5.69 -12.43
CA THR A 43 5.72 4.54 -12.69
C THR A 43 5.00 4.05 -11.42
N LEU A 44 5.71 4.01 -10.29
CA LEU A 44 5.14 3.64 -9.00
C LEU A 44 4.31 4.78 -8.40
N SER A 45 4.75 6.02 -8.57
CA SER A 45 3.98 7.21 -8.18
C SER A 45 2.64 7.28 -8.90
N ALA A 46 2.62 7.05 -10.22
CA ALA A 46 1.38 7.00 -11.02
C ALA A 46 0.45 5.88 -10.54
N PHE A 47 0.99 4.71 -10.20
CA PHE A 47 0.21 3.63 -9.60
C PHE A 47 -0.39 4.07 -8.26
N ALA A 48 0.40 4.65 -7.36
CA ALA A 48 -0.09 5.12 -6.06
C ALA A 48 -1.19 6.20 -6.23
N LEU A 49 -1.04 7.12 -7.18
CA LEU A 49 -2.04 8.15 -7.48
C LEU A 49 -3.36 7.55 -7.99
N GLY A 50 -3.30 6.61 -8.95
CA GLY A 50 -4.48 5.92 -9.46
C GLY A 50 -5.20 5.16 -8.34
N PHE A 51 -4.44 4.49 -7.48
CA PHE A 51 -4.97 3.76 -6.32
C PHE A 51 -5.62 4.71 -5.30
N ALA A 52 -5.01 5.89 -5.04
CA ALA A 52 -5.57 6.93 -4.19
C ALA A 52 -6.94 7.41 -4.70
N LEU A 53 -7.03 7.76 -5.98
CA LEU A 53 -8.27 8.27 -6.58
C LEU A 53 -9.42 7.27 -6.45
N MET A 54 -9.13 5.98 -6.64
CA MET A 54 -10.15 4.94 -6.53
C MET A 54 -10.67 4.72 -5.11
N HIS A 55 -9.92 5.10 -4.07
CA HIS A 55 -10.45 5.09 -2.69
C HIS A 55 -11.66 6.02 -2.52
N LEU A 56 -11.70 7.12 -3.28
CA LEU A 56 -12.83 8.05 -3.23
C LEU A 56 -14.02 7.61 -4.11
N ILE A 57 -13.73 6.95 -5.22
CA ILE A 57 -14.70 6.74 -6.30
C ILE A 57 -15.36 5.37 -6.22
N LEU A 58 -14.59 4.33 -5.88
CA LEU A 58 -15.04 2.95 -6.03
C LEU A 58 -16.15 2.56 -5.05
N GLY A 59 -16.15 3.12 -3.82
CA GLY A 59 -17.21 2.88 -2.85
C GLY A 59 -18.60 3.28 -3.40
N PRO A 60 -18.80 4.57 -3.76
CA PRO A 60 -20.04 5.03 -4.39
C PRO A 60 -20.43 4.30 -5.68
N LEU A 61 -19.42 3.94 -6.51
CA LEU A 61 -19.66 3.16 -7.74
C LEU A 61 -20.19 1.76 -7.42
N ALA A 62 -19.56 1.06 -6.49
CA ALA A 62 -19.95 -0.28 -6.09
C ALA A 62 -21.31 -0.30 -5.33
N ASP A 63 -21.66 0.80 -4.66
CA ASP A 63 -22.98 0.97 -4.04
C ASP A 63 -24.08 1.27 -5.07
N ARG A 64 -23.73 1.83 -6.24
CA ARG A 64 -24.67 2.13 -7.31
C ARG A 64 -24.86 0.98 -8.29
N TYR A 65 -23.76 0.36 -8.73
CA TYR A 65 -23.77 -0.61 -9.83
C TYR A 65 -23.68 -2.07 -9.35
N GLY A 66 -23.41 -2.27 -8.05
CA GLY A 66 -23.20 -3.60 -7.48
C GLY A 66 -21.71 -3.94 -7.28
N ARG A 67 -21.43 -4.88 -6.38
CA ARG A 67 -20.08 -5.32 -6.05
C ARG A 67 -19.44 -6.11 -7.20
N ARG A 68 -20.21 -7.05 -7.76
CA ARG A 68 -19.75 -7.96 -8.81
C ARG A 68 -19.40 -7.23 -10.13
N PRO A 69 -20.25 -6.36 -10.71
CA PRO A 69 -19.91 -5.64 -11.93
C PRO A 69 -18.68 -4.73 -11.78
N CYS A 70 -18.57 -4.01 -10.66
CA CYS A 70 -17.42 -3.15 -10.39
C CYS A 70 -16.12 -3.95 -10.26
N LEU A 71 -16.18 -5.14 -9.64
CA LEU A 71 -15.02 -6.01 -9.50
C LEU A 71 -14.61 -6.61 -10.85
N ILE A 72 -15.54 -7.07 -11.67
CA ILE A 72 -15.30 -7.59 -13.02
C ILE A 72 -14.63 -6.51 -13.88
N ALA A 73 -15.18 -5.29 -13.89
CA ALA A 73 -14.61 -4.16 -14.63
C ALA A 73 -13.19 -3.81 -14.15
N GLY A 74 -12.97 -3.79 -12.82
CA GLY A 74 -11.65 -3.53 -12.24
C GLY A 74 -10.61 -4.60 -12.59
N LEU A 75 -10.98 -5.89 -12.51
CA LEU A 75 -10.10 -7.00 -12.86
C LEU A 75 -9.75 -7.03 -14.36
N ALA A 76 -10.74 -6.75 -15.23
CA ALA A 76 -10.52 -6.64 -16.67
C ALA A 76 -9.57 -5.48 -16.99
N LEU A 77 -9.77 -4.32 -16.34
CA LEU A 77 -8.91 -3.15 -16.50
C LEU A 77 -7.49 -3.43 -16.02
N PHE A 78 -7.33 -4.10 -14.86
CA PHE A 78 -6.03 -4.49 -14.33
C PHE A 78 -5.28 -5.43 -15.28
N ALA A 79 -5.96 -6.47 -15.77
CA ALA A 79 -5.35 -7.43 -16.70
C ALA A 79 -4.95 -6.77 -18.01
N ALA A 80 -5.84 -5.98 -18.62
CA ALA A 80 -5.55 -5.28 -19.88
C ALA A 80 -4.40 -4.27 -19.73
N ALA A 81 -4.41 -3.45 -18.67
CA ALA A 81 -3.34 -2.50 -18.41
C ALA A 81 -2.00 -3.21 -18.09
N SER A 82 -2.02 -4.37 -17.44
CA SER A 82 -0.81 -5.18 -17.25
C SER A 82 -0.21 -5.67 -18.55
N ILE A 83 -1.04 -6.03 -19.55
CA ILE A 83 -0.57 -6.38 -20.89
C ILE A 83 0.07 -5.15 -21.55
N VAL A 84 -0.55 -3.97 -21.46
CA VAL A 84 0.04 -2.74 -21.99
C VAL A 84 1.37 -2.42 -21.32
N CYS A 85 1.50 -2.62 -20.01
CA CYS A 85 2.77 -2.47 -19.30
C CYS A 85 3.84 -3.43 -19.83
N ALA A 86 3.49 -4.69 -20.10
CA ALA A 86 4.43 -5.69 -20.66
C ALA A 86 4.92 -5.33 -22.06
N LEU A 87 4.08 -4.66 -22.84
CA LEU A 87 4.35 -4.25 -24.23
C LEU A 87 4.90 -2.82 -24.34
N ALA A 88 5.14 -2.13 -23.23
CA ALA A 88 5.61 -0.75 -23.25
C ALA A 88 7.04 -0.64 -23.79
N ASP A 89 7.24 0.22 -24.79
CA ASP A 89 8.54 0.52 -25.41
C ASP A 89 9.08 1.89 -24.99
N THR A 90 8.28 2.68 -24.25
CA THR A 90 8.67 3.97 -23.69
C THR A 90 8.26 4.07 -22.23
N ILE A 91 9.00 4.87 -21.45
CA ILE A 91 8.69 5.08 -20.03
C ILE A 91 7.36 5.80 -19.84
N GLU A 92 6.98 6.70 -20.73
CA GLU A 92 5.73 7.45 -20.68
C GLU A 92 4.52 6.52 -20.86
N THR A 93 4.60 5.59 -21.81
CA THR A 93 3.59 4.54 -21.99
C THR A 93 3.47 3.69 -20.74
N LEU A 94 4.60 3.30 -20.15
CA LEU A 94 4.61 2.51 -18.92
C LEU A 94 3.98 3.30 -17.77
N ILE A 95 4.32 4.58 -17.57
CA ILE A 95 3.74 5.45 -16.53
C ILE A 95 2.21 5.54 -16.68
N ALA A 96 1.73 5.82 -17.91
CA ALA A 96 0.29 5.91 -18.18
C ALA A 96 -0.43 4.57 -17.93
N ALA A 97 0.15 3.46 -18.41
CA ALA A 97 -0.40 2.13 -18.20
C ALA A 97 -0.44 1.73 -16.71
N ARG A 98 0.58 2.11 -15.94
CA ARG A 98 0.66 1.89 -14.48
C ARG A 98 -0.45 2.64 -13.72
N PHE A 99 -0.75 3.87 -14.13
CA PHE A 99 -1.89 4.61 -13.57
C PHE A 99 -3.21 3.86 -13.81
N VAL A 100 -3.45 3.43 -15.06
CA VAL A 100 -4.67 2.68 -15.43
C VAL A 100 -4.73 1.32 -14.70
N GLN A 101 -3.59 0.62 -14.60
CA GLN A 101 -3.48 -0.64 -13.86
C GLN A 101 -3.90 -0.47 -12.39
N ALA A 102 -3.53 0.64 -11.75
CA ALA A 102 -3.89 0.94 -10.38
C ALA A 102 -5.39 1.17 -10.18
N LEU A 103 -6.05 1.82 -11.15
CA LEU A 103 -7.51 1.96 -11.12
C LEU A 103 -8.18 0.59 -11.02
N GLY A 104 -7.69 -0.39 -11.80
CA GLY A 104 -8.17 -1.76 -11.75
C GLY A 104 -7.80 -2.51 -10.48
N ALA A 105 -6.53 -2.39 -10.05
CA ALA A 105 -6.00 -3.09 -8.88
C ALA A 105 -6.74 -2.77 -7.57
N SER A 106 -7.23 -1.53 -7.45
CA SER A 106 -7.95 -1.04 -6.26
C SER A 106 -9.27 -1.79 -6.02
N ALA A 107 -9.89 -2.35 -7.07
CA ALA A 107 -11.14 -3.08 -6.96
C ALA A 107 -11.01 -4.30 -6.04
N GLY A 108 -9.87 -5.00 -6.07
CA GLY A 108 -9.62 -6.18 -5.24
C GLY A 108 -9.84 -5.91 -3.74
N PRO A 109 -8.99 -5.16 -3.07
CA PRO A 109 -9.07 -4.98 -1.62
C PRO A 109 -10.25 -4.12 -1.17
N LEU A 110 -10.70 -3.15 -1.97
CA LEU A 110 -11.81 -2.29 -1.58
C LEU A 110 -13.15 -3.05 -1.61
N ILE A 111 -13.41 -3.81 -2.67
CA ILE A 111 -14.64 -4.60 -2.80
C ILE A 111 -14.57 -5.85 -1.92
N ALA A 112 -13.41 -6.51 -1.77
CA ALA A 112 -13.27 -7.65 -0.88
C ALA A 112 -13.73 -7.33 0.55
N ARG A 113 -13.36 -6.17 1.10
CA ARG A 113 -13.82 -5.73 2.43
C ARG A 113 -15.34 -5.55 2.50
N ALA A 114 -15.96 -5.03 1.45
CA ALA A 114 -17.40 -4.88 1.37
C ALA A 114 -18.08 -6.27 1.29
N VAL A 115 -17.58 -7.17 0.44
CA VAL A 115 -18.09 -8.55 0.31
C VAL A 115 -18.00 -9.31 1.64
N VAL A 116 -16.87 -9.19 2.37
CA VAL A 116 -16.74 -9.81 3.70
C VAL A 116 -17.84 -9.33 4.63
N ARG A 117 -18.11 -8.04 4.67
CA ARG A 117 -19.16 -7.47 5.53
C ARG A 117 -20.57 -7.92 5.08
N ASP A 118 -20.81 -7.93 3.77
CA ASP A 118 -22.12 -8.28 3.20
C ASP A 118 -22.45 -9.78 3.41
N VAL A 119 -21.44 -10.66 3.37
CA VAL A 119 -21.60 -12.13 3.49
C VAL A 119 -21.58 -12.62 4.93
N TYR A 120 -20.70 -12.08 5.78
CA TYR A 120 -20.48 -12.59 7.13
C TYR A 120 -21.17 -11.76 8.22
N GLY A 121 -21.75 -10.59 7.88
CA GLY A 121 -22.33 -9.67 8.86
C GLY A 121 -21.33 -9.09 9.84
N ALA A 122 -21.80 -8.34 10.84
CA ALA A 122 -20.93 -7.65 11.79
C ALA A 122 -20.09 -8.62 12.66
N GLU A 123 -20.67 -9.73 13.10
CA GLU A 123 -20.02 -10.71 13.99
C GLU A 123 -18.97 -11.56 13.28
N GLY A 124 -19.26 -12.05 12.07
CA GLY A 124 -18.36 -12.90 11.30
C GLY A 124 -17.27 -12.14 10.55
N ALA A 125 -17.52 -10.87 10.22
CA ALA A 125 -16.62 -10.07 9.41
C ALA A 125 -15.24 -9.88 10.08
N GLY A 126 -15.20 -9.69 11.40
CA GLY A 126 -13.94 -9.52 12.15
C GLY A 126 -13.00 -10.72 12.01
N ARG A 127 -13.55 -11.94 12.15
CA ARG A 127 -12.76 -13.17 11.99
C ARG A 127 -12.26 -13.36 10.56
N MET A 128 -13.13 -13.11 9.57
CA MET A 128 -12.76 -13.24 8.16
C MET A 128 -11.73 -12.20 7.76
N MET A 129 -11.83 -10.95 8.24
CA MET A 129 -10.83 -9.91 8.02
C MET A 129 -9.45 -10.29 8.60
N GLY A 130 -9.42 -11.03 9.71
CA GLY A 130 -8.17 -11.60 10.24
C GLY A 130 -7.48 -12.52 9.23
N PHE A 131 -8.22 -13.44 8.60
CA PHE A 131 -7.69 -14.30 7.53
C PHE A 131 -7.26 -13.49 6.30
N VAL A 132 -8.05 -12.51 5.88
CA VAL A 132 -7.74 -11.62 4.76
C VAL A 132 -6.41 -10.90 5.01
N MET A 133 -6.19 -10.35 6.21
CA MET A 133 -4.95 -9.65 6.55
C MET A 133 -3.75 -10.59 6.67
N ALA A 134 -3.93 -11.80 7.20
CA ALA A 134 -2.89 -12.82 7.26
C ALA A 134 -2.45 -13.26 5.85
N PHE A 135 -3.40 -13.45 4.94
CA PHE A 135 -3.14 -13.83 3.56
C PHE A 135 -2.46 -12.69 2.78
N PHE A 136 -2.88 -11.44 3.00
CA PHE A 136 -2.20 -10.25 2.48
C PHE A 136 -0.75 -10.17 2.94
N GLY A 137 -0.51 -10.38 4.25
CA GLY A 137 0.84 -10.36 4.81
C GLY A 137 1.74 -11.46 4.22
N ALA A 138 1.21 -12.67 4.05
CA ALA A 138 1.94 -13.75 3.38
C ALA A 138 2.25 -13.41 1.92
N GLY A 139 1.27 -12.84 1.20
CA GLY A 139 1.46 -12.36 -0.16
C GLY A 139 2.55 -11.29 -0.27
N ALA A 140 2.57 -10.33 0.65
CA ALA A 140 3.55 -9.25 0.68
C ALA A 140 5.01 -9.74 0.92
N ILE A 141 5.17 -10.92 1.53
CA ILE A 141 6.48 -11.57 1.70
C ILE A 141 6.86 -12.36 0.43
N VAL A 142 5.90 -13.11 -0.15
CA VAL A 142 6.16 -14.01 -1.27
C VAL A 142 6.31 -13.26 -2.60
N THR A 143 5.49 -12.24 -2.84
CA THR A 143 5.40 -11.57 -4.14
C THR A 143 6.71 -10.91 -4.60
N PRO A 144 7.47 -10.17 -3.75
CA PRO A 144 8.73 -9.56 -4.17
C PRO A 144 9.83 -10.58 -4.44
N VAL A 145 9.83 -11.70 -3.69
CA VAL A 145 10.77 -12.82 -3.95
C VAL A 145 10.48 -13.45 -5.31
N ALA A 146 9.20 -13.76 -5.57
CA ALA A 146 8.77 -14.28 -6.86
C ALA A 146 9.10 -13.30 -8.00
N GLY A 147 8.86 -11.99 -7.77
CA GLY A 147 9.17 -10.93 -8.73
C GLY A 147 10.66 -10.88 -9.08
N GLY A 148 11.52 -10.98 -8.09
CA GLY A 148 12.98 -11.01 -8.30
C GLY A 148 13.43 -12.21 -9.11
N LEU A 149 12.94 -13.42 -8.78
CA LEU A 149 13.24 -14.65 -9.52
C LEU A 149 12.75 -14.57 -10.97
N VAL A 150 11.56 -14.03 -11.20
CA VAL A 150 11.02 -13.85 -12.56
C VAL A 150 11.87 -12.87 -13.36
N VAL A 151 12.31 -11.76 -12.76
CA VAL A 151 13.19 -10.78 -13.44
C VAL A 151 14.51 -11.41 -13.84
N ASP A 152 15.17 -12.13 -12.92
CA ASP A 152 16.47 -12.75 -13.19
C ASP A 152 16.37 -13.85 -14.26
N ALA A 153 15.25 -14.59 -14.34
CA ALA A 153 15.07 -15.69 -15.28
C ALA A 153 14.50 -15.27 -16.65
N LEU A 154 13.54 -14.33 -16.69
CA LEU A 154 12.71 -14.03 -17.85
C LEU A 154 12.66 -12.54 -18.21
N GLY A 155 13.29 -11.68 -17.41
CA GLY A 155 13.27 -10.24 -17.60
C GLY A 155 12.02 -9.57 -17.02
N TRP A 156 12.06 -8.23 -16.98
CA TRP A 156 11.06 -7.42 -16.30
C TRP A 156 9.65 -7.48 -16.92
N ARG A 157 9.55 -7.67 -18.24
CA ARG A 157 8.26 -7.79 -18.94
C ARG A 157 7.45 -8.97 -18.45
N ALA A 158 8.12 -10.05 -18.08
CA ALA A 158 7.46 -11.27 -17.57
C ALA A 158 6.70 -11.02 -16.27
N ASN A 159 7.15 -10.09 -15.40
CA ASN A 159 6.41 -9.72 -14.20
C ASN A 159 5.03 -9.13 -14.54
N PHE A 160 4.95 -8.31 -15.58
CA PHE A 160 3.66 -7.76 -16.04
C PHE A 160 2.78 -8.84 -16.68
N CYS A 161 3.37 -9.81 -17.39
CA CYS A 161 2.63 -10.97 -17.90
C CYS A 161 2.07 -11.83 -16.76
N VAL A 162 2.84 -12.05 -15.69
CA VAL A 162 2.37 -12.75 -14.48
C VAL A 162 1.22 -11.98 -13.83
N ALA A 163 1.33 -10.65 -13.70
CA ALA A 163 0.26 -9.81 -13.17
C ALA A 163 -1.01 -9.86 -14.03
N ALA A 164 -0.86 -9.81 -15.37
CA ALA A 164 -1.97 -9.95 -16.30
C ALA A 164 -2.65 -11.32 -16.18
N GLY A 165 -1.88 -12.39 -16.11
CA GLY A 165 -2.37 -13.75 -15.91
C GLY A 165 -3.14 -13.91 -14.60
N TYR A 166 -2.60 -13.37 -13.50
CA TYR A 166 -3.30 -13.37 -12.21
C TYR A 166 -4.63 -12.61 -12.28
N GLY A 167 -4.63 -11.41 -12.88
CA GLY A 167 -5.84 -10.62 -13.07
C GLY A 167 -6.89 -11.34 -13.93
N ALA A 168 -6.46 -11.99 -15.03
CA ALA A 168 -7.33 -12.76 -15.90
C ALA A 168 -7.94 -14.00 -15.22
N VAL A 169 -7.14 -14.73 -14.45
CA VAL A 169 -7.63 -15.86 -13.65
C VAL A 169 -8.65 -15.40 -12.62
N LEU A 170 -8.37 -14.31 -11.88
CA LEU A 170 -9.33 -13.76 -10.93
C LEU A 170 -10.61 -13.28 -11.62
N LEU A 171 -10.50 -12.65 -12.81
CA LEU A 171 -11.65 -12.23 -13.60
C LEU A 171 -12.54 -13.42 -13.95
N ALA A 172 -11.96 -14.50 -14.45
CA ALA A 172 -12.71 -15.71 -14.80
C ALA A 172 -13.37 -16.35 -13.56
N VAL A 173 -12.65 -16.44 -12.46
CA VAL A 173 -13.14 -17.02 -11.20
C VAL A 173 -14.27 -16.17 -10.61
N VAL A 174 -14.11 -14.85 -10.58
CA VAL A 174 -15.15 -13.92 -10.08
C VAL A 174 -16.39 -13.95 -10.99
N ALA A 175 -16.20 -13.96 -12.31
CA ALA A 175 -17.31 -14.03 -13.26
C ALA A 175 -18.10 -15.35 -13.12
N ALA A 176 -17.43 -16.47 -12.83
CA ALA A 176 -18.07 -17.77 -12.70
C ALA A 176 -18.69 -18.02 -11.31
N LEU A 177 -18.03 -17.57 -10.22
CA LEU A 177 -18.34 -18.06 -8.88
C LEU A 177 -18.85 -17.00 -7.89
N LEU A 178 -18.61 -15.69 -8.13
CA LEU A 178 -19.08 -14.67 -7.21
C LEU A 178 -20.48 -14.18 -7.60
N PRO A 179 -21.54 -14.46 -6.79
CA PRO A 179 -22.82 -13.85 -6.98
C PRO A 179 -22.78 -12.36 -6.62
N GLU A 180 -23.80 -11.58 -7.03
CA GLU A 180 -23.98 -10.23 -6.48
C GLU A 180 -24.28 -10.33 -4.98
N THR A 181 -23.52 -9.60 -4.18
CA THR A 181 -23.62 -9.67 -2.72
C THR A 181 -24.36 -8.48 -2.12
N MET A 182 -24.61 -7.44 -2.92
CA MET A 182 -25.34 -6.26 -2.47
C MET A 182 -26.84 -6.54 -2.37
N PRO A 183 -27.45 -6.39 -1.18
CA PRO A 183 -28.87 -6.78 -0.98
C PRO A 183 -29.87 -5.90 -1.72
N GLN A 184 -29.58 -4.60 -1.86
CA GLN A 184 -30.41 -3.60 -2.55
C GLN A 184 -29.56 -2.42 -3.01
N HIS A 185 -29.85 -1.89 -4.19
CA HIS A 185 -29.23 -0.65 -4.70
C HIS A 185 -29.72 0.54 -3.87
N ALA A 186 -28.81 1.25 -3.22
CA ALA A 186 -29.17 2.42 -2.42
C ALA A 186 -29.66 3.56 -3.34
N PRO A 187 -30.92 4.01 -3.26
CA PRO A 187 -31.38 5.13 -4.06
C PRO A 187 -30.76 6.43 -3.58
N GLY A 188 -30.23 7.23 -4.49
CA GLY A 188 -29.76 8.59 -4.26
C GLY A 188 -28.28 8.80 -4.48
N SER A 189 -27.85 10.06 -4.62
CA SER A 189 -26.50 10.48 -4.94
C SER A 189 -25.52 10.18 -3.80
N ALA A 190 -25.05 8.92 -3.70
CA ALA A 190 -24.02 8.50 -2.76
C ALA A 190 -22.77 9.41 -2.86
N LEU A 191 -22.42 9.83 -4.09
CA LEU A 191 -21.29 10.71 -4.37
C LEU A 191 -21.43 12.10 -3.74
N ALA A 192 -22.62 12.72 -3.77
CA ALA A 192 -22.86 14.04 -3.20
C ALA A 192 -22.89 14.04 -1.65
N ARG A 193 -23.35 12.93 -1.04
CA ARG A 193 -23.28 12.74 0.42
C ARG A 193 -21.84 12.47 0.87
N PHE A 194 -21.08 11.78 0.05
CA PHE A 194 -19.68 11.44 0.29
C PHE A 194 -18.81 12.71 0.32
N GLY A 195 -18.92 13.61 -0.67
CA GLY A 195 -18.12 14.85 -0.76
C GLY A 195 -18.38 15.84 0.37
N ARG A 196 -19.64 15.97 0.84
CA ARG A 196 -19.99 16.86 1.97
C ARG A 196 -19.38 16.42 3.31
N GLY A 197 -19.02 15.15 3.46
CA GLY A 197 -18.38 14.63 4.67
C GLY A 197 -16.89 14.98 4.78
N PHE A 198 -16.18 15.26 3.68
CA PHE A 198 -14.74 15.45 3.69
C PHE A 198 -14.28 16.71 4.44
N GLY A 199 -14.92 17.85 4.16
CA GLY A 199 -14.54 19.10 4.81
C GLY A 199 -14.68 19.03 6.33
N THR A 200 -15.74 18.38 6.82
CA THR A 200 -15.96 18.24 8.28
C THR A 200 -14.96 17.28 8.93
N LEU A 201 -14.53 16.20 8.24
CA LEU A 201 -13.51 15.29 8.74
C LEU A 201 -12.13 15.94 8.75
N LEU A 202 -11.75 16.65 7.69
CA LEU A 202 -10.46 17.35 7.62
C LEU A 202 -10.36 18.50 8.64
N ALA A 203 -11.47 19.13 9.00
CA ALA A 203 -11.52 20.17 10.03
C ALA A 203 -11.47 19.60 11.46
N ASP A 204 -11.73 18.29 11.64
CA ASP A 204 -11.63 17.65 12.95
C ASP A 204 -10.15 17.39 13.31
N ARG A 205 -9.69 18.03 14.39
CA ARG A 205 -8.29 17.98 14.83
C ARG A 205 -7.84 16.55 15.17
N ARG A 206 -8.75 15.72 15.70
CA ARG A 206 -8.44 14.33 16.07
C ARG A 206 -8.27 13.47 14.84
N PHE A 207 -9.20 13.57 13.86
CA PHE A 207 -9.07 12.90 12.58
C PHE A 207 -7.78 13.30 11.88
N PHE A 208 -7.53 14.62 11.77
CA PHE A 208 -6.34 15.13 11.08
C PHE A 208 -5.04 14.64 11.71
N ALA A 209 -4.88 14.78 13.04
CA ALA A 209 -3.65 14.41 13.73
C ALA A 209 -3.31 12.92 13.59
N VAL A 210 -4.30 12.04 13.80
CA VAL A 210 -4.11 10.59 13.71
C VAL A 210 -3.86 10.16 12.27
N THR A 211 -4.64 10.69 11.33
CA THR A 211 -4.52 10.37 9.90
C THR A 211 -3.18 10.86 9.34
N ALA A 212 -2.82 12.13 9.58
CA ALA A 212 -1.58 12.70 9.05
C ALA A 212 -0.34 11.99 9.62
N SER A 213 -0.32 11.71 10.93
CA SER A 213 0.78 10.93 11.54
C SER A 213 0.90 9.54 10.91
N GLY A 214 -0.21 8.81 10.80
CA GLY A 214 -0.22 7.48 10.19
C GLY A 214 0.20 7.50 8.72
N CYS A 215 -0.29 8.47 7.94
CA CYS A 215 0.07 8.65 6.53
C CYS A 215 1.56 8.97 6.34
N LEU A 216 2.14 9.86 7.15
CA LEU A 216 3.57 10.20 7.06
C LEU A 216 4.47 8.99 7.34
N ILE A 217 4.18 8.22 8.40
CA ILE A 217 4.95 7.03 8.73
C ILE A 217 4.76 5.93 7.67
N ALA A 218 3.54 5.76 7.16
CA ALA A 218 3.27 4.85 6.04
C ALA A 218 4.02 5.25 4.77
N SER A 219 4.12 6.57 4.51
CA SER A 219 4.86 7.07 3.35
C SER A 219 6.38 6.92 3.49
N ALA A 220 6.91 6.91 4.72
CA ALA A 220 8.31 6.54 4.95
C ALA A 220 8.59 5.08 4.54
N MET A 221 7.68 4.16 4.86
CA MET A 221 7.77 2.78 4.36
C MET A 221 7.65 2.74 2.84
N PHE A 222 6.78 3.55 2.24
CA PHE A 222 6.62 3.59 0.79
C PHE A 222 7.81 4.24 0.08
N CYS A 223 8.55 5.14 0.75
CA CYS A 223 9.85 5.65 0.30
C CYS A 223 10.88 4.51 0.20
N TRP A 224 10.98 3.67 1.24
CA TRP A 224 11.79 2.46 1.19
C TRP A 224 11.34 1.51 0.07
N ILE A 225 10.05 1.25 -0.06
CA ILE A 225 9.46 0.41 -1.12
C ILE A 225 9.97 0.89 -2.49
N SER A 226 9.87 2.19 -2.77
CA SER A 226 10.23 2.74 -4.08
C SER A 226 11.74 2.80 -4.33
N GLY A 227 12.53 3.11 -3.29
CA GLY A 227 13.98 3.32 -3.41
C GLY A 227 14.81 2.04 -3.26
N SER A 228 14.28 1.03 -2.54
CA SER A 228 15.03 -0.18 -2.17
C SER A 228 15.66 -0.91 -3.35
N SER A 229 14.95 -0.99 -4.48
CA SER A 229 15.44 -1.70 -5.66
C SER A 229 16.68 -1.03 -6.27
N PHE A 230 16.72 0.31 -6.30
CA PHE A 230 17.87 1.06 -6.78
C PHE A 230 19.03 0.98 -5.78
N VAL A 231 18.76 1.15 -4.50
CA VAL A 231 19.79 1.08 -3.46
C VAL A 231 20.39 -0.32 -3.40
N VAL A 232 19.60 -1.37 -3.32
CA VAL A 232 20.10 -2.75 -3.21
C VAL A 232 20.81 -3.20 -4.48
N GLN A 233 20.25 -2.89 -5.66
CA GLN A 233 20.82 -3.38 -6.92
C GLN A 233 21.91 -2.46 -7.49
N SER A 234 21.70 -1.12 -7.47
CA SER A 234 22.62 -0.19 -8.12
C SER A 234 23.73 0.34 -7.18
N VAL A 235 23.42 0.52 -5.88
CA VAL A 235 24.43 0.99 -4.90
C VAL A 235 25.21 -0.18 -4.31
N PHE A 236 24.51 -1.26 -3.89
CA PHE A 236 25.16 -2.43 -3.27
C PHE A 236 25.48 -3.59 -4.25
N GLY A 237 25.08 -3.50 -5.52
CA GLY A 237 25.46 -4.45 -6.56
C GLY A 237 24.78 -5.83 -6.49
N HIS A 238 23.63 -5.95 -5.81
CA HIS A 238 22.92 -7.22 -5.68
C HIS A 238 21.97 -7.49 -6.86
N SER A 239 21.57 -8.78 -7.03
CA SER A 239 20.59 -9.19 -8.05
C SER A 239 19.16 -8.79 -7.71
N ALA A 240 18.25 -8.88 -8.68
CA ALA A 240 16.83 -8.64 -8.46
C ALA A 240 16.21 -9.67 -7.48
N SER A 241 16.62 -10.92 -7.54
CA SER A 241 16.19 -11.95 -6.58
C SER A 241 16.69 -11.68 -5.16
N ALA A 242 17.94 -11.23 -5.00
CA ALA A 242 18.47 -10.81 -3.70
C ALA A 242 17.68 -9.61 -3.14
N HIS A 243 17.36 -8.60 -3.97
CA HIS A 243 16.50 -7.49 -3.57
C HIS A 243 15.13 -8.00 -3.08
N GLY A 244 14.50 -8.93 -3.82
CA GLY A 244 13.21 -9.51 -3.43
C GLY A 244 13.26 -10.16 -2.04
N ALA A 245 14.32 -10.94 -1.74
CA ALA A 245 14.51 -11.57 -0.44
C ALA A 245 14.76 -10.56 0.69
N ILE A 246 15.60 -9.57 0.45
CA ILE A 246 15.89 -8.48 1.39
C ILE A 246 14.64 -7.68 1.72
N TYR A 247 13.88 -7.32 0.70
CA TYR A 247 12.62 -6.60 0.88
C TYR A 247 11.61 -7.44 1.69
N ALA A 248 11.47 -8.72 1.36
CA ALA A 248 10.60 -9.65 2.08
C ALA A 248 10.95 -9.74 3.58
N ALA A 249 12.24 -9.74 3.93
CA ALA A 249 12.69 -9.74 5.32
C ALA A 249 12.24 -8.46 6.06
N THR A 250 12.32 -7.30 5.42
CA THR A 250 11.84 -6.02 5.98
C THR A 250 10.33 -6.05 6.19
N VAL A 251 9.57 -6.55 5.19
CA VAL A 251 8.11 -6.68 5.28
C VAL A 251 7.70 -7.68 6.34
N ALA A 252 8.47 -8.76 6.57
CA ALA A 252 8.20 -9.70 7.64
C ALA A 252 8.23 -9.03 9.03
N GLY A 253 9.15 -8.08 9.26
CA GLY A 253 9.19 -7.25 10.46
C GLY A 253 7.92 -6.42 10.66
N PHE A 254 7.45 -5.77 9.59
CA PHE A 254 6.16 -5.05 9.58
C PHE A 254 4.98 -5.97 9.91
N VAL A 255 4.87 -7.12 9.26
CA VAL A 255 3.77 -8.09 9.45
C VAL A 255 3.78 -8.62 10.89
N ALA A 256 4.95 -9.02 11.40
CA ALA A 256 5.10 -9.51 12.77
C ALA A 256 4.60 -8.48 13.81
N MET A 257 5.01 -7.22 13.65
CA MET A 257 4.59 -6.16 14.58
C MET A 257 3.13 -5.74 14.40
N SER A 258 2.56 -5.86 13.20
CA SER A 258 1.12 -5.68 12.99
C SER A 258 0.30 -6.73 13.75
N LEU A 259 0.76 -7.98 13.79
CA LEU A 259 0.13 -9.06 14.58
C LEU A 259 0.26 -8.82 16.10
N VAL A 260 1.44 -8.38 16.55
CA VAL A 260 1.66 -7.98 17.94
C VAL A 260 0.76 -6.80 18.31
N SER A 261 0.67 -5.80 17.45
CA SER A 261 -0.21 -4.63 17.61
C SER A 261 -1.67 -5.04 17.80
N ALA A 262 -2.16 -5.98 16.97
CA ALA A 262 -3.53 -6.48 17.08
C ALA A 262 -3.80 -7.17 18.43
N ARG A 263 -2.81 -7.93 18.97
CA ARG A 263 -2.93 -8.59 20.29
C ARG A 263 -2.87 -7.62 21.46
N LEU A 264 -2.11 -6.53 21.32
CA LEU A 264 -1.95 -5.52 22.38
C LEU A 264 -3.05 -4.44 22.35
N ALA A 265 -3.77 -4.28 21.25
CA ALA A 265 -4.81 -3.25 21.07
C ALA A 265 -5.88 -3.27 22.18
N PRO A 266 -6.38 -4.42 22.68
CA PRO A 266 -7.35 -4.45 23.77
C PRO A 266 -6.80 -3.90 25.10
N ARG A 267 -5.47 -3.96 25.32
CA ARG A 267 -4.81 -3.52 26.56
C ARG A 267 -4.32 -2.08 26.53
N LEU A 268 -3.71 -1.68 25.41
CA LEU A 268 -3.02 -0.39 25.28
C LEU A 268 -3.84 0.66 24.50
N GLY A 269 -4.90 0.22 23.84
CA GLY A 269 -5.70 1.06 22.95
C GLY A 269 -4.96 1.51 21.68
N SER A 270 -5.71 1.95 20.69
CA SER A 270 -5.13 2.35 19.41
C SER A 270 -4.19 3.57 19.50
N LEU A 271 -4.53 4.55 20.36
CA LEU A 271 -3.70 5.74 20.55
C LEU A 271 -2.37 5.44 21.26
N GLY A 272 -2.38 4.52 22.24
CA GLY A 272 -1.16 4.08 22.92
C GLY A 272 -0.19 3.37 21.98
N LEU A 273 -0.72 2.46 21.16
CA LEU A 273 0.06 1.72 20.17
C LEU A 273 0.57 2.62 19.03
N LEU A 274 -0.23 3.59 18.60
CA LEU A 274 0.21 4.59 17.63
C LEU A 274 1.40 5.40 18.15
N ARG A 275 1.39 5.78 19.44
CA ARG A 275 2.52 6.46 20.10
C ARG A 275 3.77 5.58 20.11
N ILE A 276 3.66 4.34 20.56
CA ILE A 276 4.78 3.40 20.64
C ILE A 276 5.38 3.21 19.22
N GLY A 277 4.53 2.90 18.26
CA GLY A 277 4.96 2.68 16.88
C GLY A 277 5.62 3.89 16.23
N SER A 278 5.10 5.11 16.50
CA SER A 278 5.68 6.33 15.94
C SER A 278 7.08 6.63 16.50
N VAL A 279 7.31 6.35 17.79
CA VAL A 279 8.65 6.49 18.40
C VAL A 279 9.63 5.46 17.83
N ILE A 280 9.21 4.19 17.69
CA ILE A 280 10.04 3.14 17.09
C ILE A 280 10.38 3.49 15.64
N ALA A 281 9.39 3.92 14.85
CA ALA A 281 9.61 4.31 13.46
C ALA A 281 10.57 5.50 13.32
N ALA A 282 10.42 6.53 14.16
CA ALA A 282 11.32 7.68 14.19
C ALA A 282 12.73 7.27 14.61
N GLY A 283 12.88 6.40 15.60
CA GLY A 283 14.17 5.83 16.00
C GLY A 283 14.87 5.09 14.86
N GLY A 284 14.15 4.25 14.11
CA GLY A 284 14.67 3.56 12.93
C GLY A 284 15.06 4.53 11.81
N GLY A 285 14.24 5.53 11.52
CA GLY A 285 14.54 6.55 10.52
C GLY A 285 15.79 7.37 10.86
N LEU A 286 15.89 7.86 12.12
CA LEU A 286 17.06 8.59 12.61
C LEU A 286 18.33 7.74 12.62
N ALA A 287 18.24 6.47 13.02
CA ALA A 287 19.36 5.54 12.95
C ALA A 287 19.84 5.35 11.50
N GLY A 288 18.90 5.21 10.56
CA GLY A 288 19.23 5.06 9.15
C GLY A 288 20.02 6.23 8.58
N ILE A 289 19.56 7.47 8.79
CA ILE A 289 20.28 8.65 8.29
C ILE A 289 21.60 8.87 9.03
N ALA A 290 21.68 8.64 10.35
CA ALA A 290 22.90 8.76 11.11
C ALA A 290 23.98 7.79 10.61
N LEU A 291 23.61 6.54 10.30
CA LEU A 291 24.51 5.57 9.69
C LEU A 291 24.91 5.96 8.27
N GLY A 292 23.95 6.50 7.48
CA GLY A 292 24.21 6.91 6.10
C GLY A 292 25.19 8.08 5.94
N VAL A 293 25.22 8.98 6.91
CA VAL A 293 26.08 10.19 6.88
C VAL A 293 27.36 10.00 7.68
N GLY A 294 27.31 9.23 8.78
CA GLY A 294 28.39 9.16 9.77
C GLY A 294 29.44 8.08 9.55
N THR A 295 29.16 7.05 8.73
CA THR A 295 30.02 5.87 8.54
C THR A 295 29.93 5.34 7.11
N GLU A 296 30.85 4.42 6.74
CA GLU A 296 30.63 3.62 5.53
C GLU A 296 29.36 2.77 5.72
N LEU A 297 28.29 3.14 5.01
CA LEU A 297 27.00 2.50 5.11
C LEU A 297 27.07 1.07 4.58
N THR A 298 26.99 0.07 5.46
CA THR A 298 26.85 -1.32 5.05
C THR A 298 25.38 -1.64 4.81
N LEU A 299 25.12 -2.58 3.89
CA LEU A 299 23.76 -3.07 3.63
C LEU A 299 23.08 -3.56 4.92
N LEU A 300 23.79 -4.31 5.76
CA LEU A 300 23.25 -4.86 7.00
C LEU A 300 22.84 -3.76 8.00
N ALA A 301 23.65 -2.73 8.17
CA ALA A 301 23.36 -1.60 9.06
C ALA A 301 22.11 -0.83 8.57
N MET A 302 22.03 -0.56 7.26
CA MET A 302 20.86 0.05 6.65
C MET A 302 19.60 -0.80 6.87
N LEU A 303 19.69 -2.11 6.61
CA LEU A 303 18.55 -3.01 6.78
C LEU A 303 18.10 -3.11 8.23
N ALA A 304 18.99 -3.08 9.21
CA ALA A 304 18.63 -3.05 10.63
C ALA A 304 17.82 -1.80 10.97
N ALA A 305 18.25 -0.61 10.50
CA ALA A 305 17.55 0.64 10.73
C ALA A 305 16.18 0.68 10.02
N ILE A 306 16.12 0.25 8.76
CA ILE A 306 14.87 0.19 7.99
C ILE A 306 13.90 -0.86 8.56
N THR A 307 14.39 -2.01 9.03
CA THR A 307 13.54 -3.02 9.67
C THR A 307 12.97 -2.49 10.99
N LEU A 308 13.75 -1.76 11.78
CA LEU A 308 13.24 -1.10 12.98
C LEU A 308 12.14 -0.08 12.63
N MET A 309 12.33 0.73 11.60
CA MET A 309 11.29 1.64 11.09
C MET A 309 10.04 0.87 10.64
N ALA A 310 10.20 -0.23 9.90
CA ALA A 310 9.10 -1.07 9.43
C ALA A 310 8.33 -1.73 10.60
N MET A 311 9.02 -2.13 11.67
CA MET A 311 8.40 -2.61 12.90
C MET A 311 7.52 -1.52 13.55
N GLY A 312 8.02 -0.29 13.63
CA GLY A 312 7.23 0.87 14.07
C GLY A 312 6.00 1.11 13.19
N HIS A 313 6.16 0.99 11.88
CA HIS A 313 5.04 1.08 10.92
C HIS A 313 4.00 -0.02 11.15
N GLY A 314 4.40 -1.24 11.52
CA GLY A 314 3.50 -2.34 11.87
C GLY A 314 2.58 -2.01 13.06
N PHE A 315 3.05 -1.20 14.01
CA PHE A 315 2.20 -0.66 15.06
C PHE A 315 1.31 0.49 14.58
N THR A 316 1.85 1.40 13.77
CA THR A 316 1.15 2.66 13.45
C THR A 316 0.04 2.51 12.43
N LEU A 317 0.23 1.78 11.32
CA LEU A 317 -0.72 1.72 10.22
C LEU A 317 -2.11 1.20 10.64
N PRO A 318 -2.25 0.01 11.25
CA PRO A 318 -3.55 -0.50 11.62
C PRO A 318 -4.23 0.36 12.70
N GLN A 319 -3.45 0.92 13.61
CA GLN A 319 -3.99 1.71 14.71
C GLN A 319 -4.39 3.13 14.29
N SER A 320 -3.65 3.77 13.37
CA SER A 320 -4.04 5.06 12.81
C SER A 320 -5.33 4.96 12.00
N MET A 321 -5.49 3.91 11.20
CA MET A 321 -6.72 3.64 10.47
C MET A 321 -7.90 3.41 11.42
N ALA A 322 -7.74 2.57 12.44
CA ALA A 322 -8.78 2.31 13.42
C ALA A 322 -9.16 3.59 14.20
N ALA A 323 -8.17 4.33 14.70
CA ALA A 323 -8.38 5.53 15.50
C ALA A 323 -8.93 6.71 14.69
N SER A 324 -8.71 6.76 13.37
CA SER A 324 -9.30 7.78 12.49
C SER A 324 -10.77 7.49 12.17
N VAL A 325 -11.18 6.22 12.13
CA VAL A 325 -12.55 5.83 11.75
C VAL A 325 -13.49 5.69 12.96
N ALA A 326 -12.99 5.16 14.08
CA ALA A 326 -13.80 4.84 15.26
C ALA A 326 -14.64 6.01 15.81
N PRO A 327 -14.17 7.29 15.85
CA PRO A 327 -14.97 8.40 16.34
C PRO A 327 -16.15 8.79 15.43
N PHE A 328 -16.20 8.26 14.21
CA PHE A 328 -17.17 8.65 13.17
C PHE A 328 -18.00 7.47 12.66
N PRO A 329 -18.76 6.74 13.51
CA PRO A 329 -19.46 5.50 13.12
C PRO A 329 -20.46 5.73 11.98
N GLN A 330 -21.14 6.89 11.96
CA GLN A 330 -22.11 7.25 10.90
C GLN A 330 -21.41 7.65 9.57
N ARG A 331 -20.10 7.91 9.59
CA ARG A 331 -19.29 8.32 8.45
C ARG A 331 -18.06 7.42 8.25
N ALA A 332 -18.09 6.23 8.82
CA ALA A 332 -16.95 5.30 8.82
C ALA A 332 -16.43 5.00 7.40
N ALA A 333 -17.33 4.83 6.43
CA ALA A 333 -16.95 4.61 5.03
C ALA A 333 -16.23 5.84 4.43
N THR A 334 -16.74 7.05 4.69
CA THR A 334 -16.11 8.31 4.23
C THR A 334 -14.75 8.53 4.89
N ALA A 335 -14.64 8.29 6.20
CA ALA A 335 -13.38 8.42 6.94
C ALA A 335 -12.31 7.43 6.44
N SER A 336 -12.69 6.17 6.20
CA SER A 336 -11.80 5.14 5.66
C SER A 336 -11.34 5.46 4.24
N ALA A 337 -12.23 5.95 3.39
CA ALA A 337 -11.90 6.32 2.02
C ALA A 337 -10.97 7.55 1.98
N LEU A 338 -11.24 8.55 2.83
CA LEU A 338 -10.38 9.74 2.95
C LEU A 338 -8.99 9.38 3.49
N PHE A 339 -8.92 8.49 4.50
CA PHE A 339 -7.65 7.96 4.99
C PHE A 339 -6.85 7.30 3.86
N GLY A 340 -7.46 6.40 3.10
CA GLY A 340 -6.79 5.72 1.99
C GLY A 340 -6.35 6.69 0.88
N PHE A 341 -7.19 7.64 0.52
CA PHE A 341 -6.85 8.69 -0.45
C PHE A 341 -5.64 9.51 0.00
N LEU A 342 -5.64 10.01 1.24
CA LEU A 342 -4.54 10.79 1.79
C LEU A 342 -3.25 9.96 1.86
N GLN A 343 -3.34 8.72 2.33
CA GLN A 343 -2.20 7.82 2.45
C GLN A 343 -1.53 7.58 1.09
N TYR A 344 -2.29 7.11 0.09
CA TYR A 344 -1.71 6.81 -1.22
C TYR A 344 -1.38 8.08 -2.02
N GLY A 345 -2.08 9.19 -1.79
CA GLY A 345 -1.73 10.49 -2.35
C GLY A 345 -0.37 10.99 -1.85
N VAL A 346 -0.14 10.92 -0.52
CA VAL A 346 1.17 11.26 0.06
C VAL A 346 2.25 10.28 -0.40
N ASN A 347 1.94 8.98 -0.48
CA ASN A 347 2.86 7.98 -1.03
C ASN A 347 3.31 8.34 -2.45
N SER A 348 2.38 8.76 -3.32
CA SER A 348 2.70 9.19 -4.68
C SER A 348 3.69 10.35 -4.70
N LEU A 349 3.46 11.38 -3.88
CA LEU A 349 4.35 12.55 -3.79
C LEU A 349 5.74 12.17 -3.23
N VAL A 350 5.78 11.30 -2.22
CA VAL A 350 7.04 10.84 -1.60
C VAL A 350 7.86 10.02 -2.58
N VAL A 351 7.25 9.18 -3.40
CA VAL A 351 7.93 8.43 -4.46
C VAL A 351 8.53 9.36 -5.51
N MET A 352 7.80 10.40 -5.94
CA MET A 352 8.33 11.42 -6.85
C MET A 352 9.53 12.15 -6.23
N LEU A 353 9.41 12.57 -4.97
CA LEU A 353 10.48 13.26 -4.25
C LEU A 353 11.72 12.36 -4.13
N ASN A 354 11.53 11.08 -3.78
CA ASN A 354 12.62 10.10 -3.67
C ASN A 354 13.36 9.91 -5.00
N GLY A 355 12.62 9.84 -6.10
CA GLY A 355 13.22 9.76 -7.44
C GLY A 355 13.96 11.02 -7.87
N ALA A 356 13.40 12.18 -7.56
CA ALA A 356 13.98 13.47 -7.92
C ALA A 356 15.27 13.80 -7.14
N LEU A 357 15.38 13.33 -5.89
CA LEU A 357 16.53 13.56 -5.02
C LEU A 357 17.59 12.45 -5.10
N TYR A 358 17.36 11.39 -5.87
CA TYR A 358 18.31 10.29 -5.98
C TYR A 358 19.63 10.76 -6.63
N ASP A 359 20.74 10.59 -5.90
CA ASP A 359 22.09 11.03 -6.27
C ASP A 359 23.07 9.88 -6.53
N GLY A 360 22.58 8.65 -6.63
CA GLY A 360 23.41 7.45 -6.74
C GLY A 360 23.78 6.82 -5.39
N SER A 361 23.29 7.37 -4.27
CA SER A 361 23.49 6.86 -2.92
C SER A 361 22.18 6.49 -2.21
N ALA A 362 22.26 5.91 -1.03
CA ALA A 362 21.11 5.65 -0.16
C ALA A 362 20.71 6.87 0.69
N VAL A 363 21.56 7.88 0.81
CA VAL A 363 21.42 8.99 1.76
C VAL A 363 20.14 9.80 1.56
N PRO A 364 19.76 10.23 0.34
CA PRO A 364 18.52 10.98 0.14
C PRO A 364 17.28 10.21 0.57
N MET A 365 17.21 8.92 0.25
CA MET A 365 16.12 8.04 0.68
C MET A 365 16.03 7.95 2.20
N LEU A 366 17.16 7.74 2.88
CA LEU A 366 17.22 7.67 4.35
C LEU A 366 16.85 9.01 5.00
N ALA A 367 17.23 10.14 4.40
CA ALA A 367 16.83 11.47 4.86
C ALA A 367 15.31 11.70 4.77
N ILE A 368 14.68 11.29 3.66
CA ILE A 368 13.24 11.36 3.49
C ILE A 368 12.54 10.46 4.53
N VAL A 369 13.02 9.22 4.72
CA VAL A 369 12.48 8.29 5.71
C VAL A 369 12.57 8.88 7.13
N ALA A 370 13.72 9.43 7.50
CA ALA A 370 13.91 10.08 8.81
C ALA A 370 12.97 11.28 8.97
N GLY A 371 12.92 12.17 7.99
CA GLY A 371 12.06 13.35 8.01
C GLY A 371 10.58 13.01 8.17
N LEU A 372 10.09 12.04 7.41
CA LEU A 372 8.68 11.60 7.47
C LEU A 372 8.32 10.93 8.80
N THR A 373 9.19 10.05 9.32
CA THR A 373 8.92 9.35 10.58
C THR A 373 8.99 10.29 11.78
N VAL A 374 9.95 11.21 11.80
CA VAL A 374 10.05 12.26 12.84
C VAL A 374 8.86 13.22 12.76
N ALA A 375 8.52 13.71 11.56
CA ALA A 375 7.37 14.60 11.37
C ALA A 375 6.06 13.91 11.82
N GLY A 376 5.87 12.63 11.48
CA GLY A 376 4.71 11.85 11.93
C GLY A 376 4.65 11.69 13.45
N ALA A 377 5.78 11.42 14.09
CA ALA A 377 5.86 11.30 15.56
C ALA A 377 5.61 12.65 16.26
N LEU A 378 6.20 13.73 15.76
CA LEU A 378 6.01 15.09 16.30
C LEU A 378 4.57 15.56 16.13
N LEU A 379 3.98 15.35 14.96
CA LEU A 379 2.61 15.73 14.69
C LEU A 379 1.64 15.00 15.64
N TYR A 380 1.86 13.71 15.88
CA TYR A 380 1.08 12.98 16.87
C TYR A 380 1.28 13.53 18.28
N ALA A 381 2.52 13.85 18.68
CA ALA A 381 2.81 14.35 20.02
C ALA A 381 2.19 15.74 20.27
N LEU A 382 2.25 16.65 19.29
CA LEU A 382 1.75 18.02 19.39
C LEU A 382 0.22 18.11 19.36
N PHE A 383 -0.43 17.26 18.56
CA PHE A 383 -1.89 17.31 18.36
C PHE A 383 -2.61 16.13 19.01
N ARG A 384 -1.95 15.45 19.95
CA ARG A 384 -2.49 14.30 20.65
C ARG A 384 -3.91 14.55 21.14
N PRO A 385 -4.90 13.71 20.75
CA PRO A 385 -6.23 13.78 21.33
C PRO A 385 -6.14 13.59 22.83
N ARG A 386 -6.76 14.49 23.62
CA ARG A 386 -6.90 14.27 25.06
C ARG A 386 -7.75 13.02 25.24
N THR A 387 -7.24 12.08 25.99
CA THR A 387 -8.04 10.95 26.49
C THR A 387 -8.86 11.49 27.63
N ASP A 388 -10.10 11.89 27.35
CA ASP A 388 -11.09 12.10 28.39
C ASP A 388 -11.55 10.73 28.88
#